data_ab94c3d8a1ab563780428ab9c705a450
#
_entry.id   ab94c3d8a1ab563780428ab9c705a450
#
_cell.length_a   1.000
_cell.length_b   1.000
_cell.length_c   1.000
_cell.angle_alpha   90.00
_cell.angle_beta   90.00
_cell.angle_gamma   90.00
#
_symmetry.space_group_name_H-M   'P 1'
#
loop_
_entity.id
_entity.type
_entity.pdbx_description
1 polymer ?
#
loop_
_entity_poly.entity_id
_entity_poly.type
_entity_poly.pdbx_seq_one_letter_code
_entity_poly.pdbx_strand_id
1 'polypeptide(L)'
;MDNPFKKRRTELITDRRTMLSLVSPTPVDEFFRLDRDQLIDKLSMVVGTPGCGKTTIAQIVEFESLATLCAPNEHQVNRELLDVLTKYGLVKDGVPTLIGHRLTMTTNFRDIWELPYPDHTRTALLRAFVQSKAVLGWFRQLDGMDISLEDVEIVMGDGAESAAEVTGAGTAQGFREYARNIELAIFRIVTSLVPPDEEEMAADFLNTSYDVFEVLKGFRIMHWPGQADAPATVVRPLLVVDDAHELHPTQFLQLRDWLKSKAIGISRWLMCRPDVVAPEDYRRAMTEEMADEGLAPGSTRGRDYLMKLLQLNSQDAKRFKPVAKDIANRYLAGIPEFSRRGVKDLRPTLDLGSAALAEGQLKQLQEAVAKLAKDSKFSQSLVDALRARIPGTAKPDEALAALRILLNRERSRTPQLDLLPQDSLLEDPVTDDRRVVASLLDGGRLQLLDEFDRPYYYGMDKLIAASNANIEQFIRLAGALVDELLARMIRGRSPDLTPRNQHKALVTQANQTIRDWDFPYHTAVRELVENIGRRCRERTLLPNAPLNDGANAIGVPQEEMDKVLDRSGRLARVLHFAFAYKALVFVPQYRCKNRVWCLLELGALPCIANGLTLSRGGFIEGTLSGVESMLSD
;
A
#
# COMPACT_ATOMS: atom_id res chain seq x y z
N MET A 1 -4.86 16.29 -23.67
CA MET A 1 -5.98 15.85 -22.81
C MET A 1 -5.41 15.33 -21.50
N ASP A 2 -5.97 15.81 -20.42
CA ASP A 2 -5.47 15.53 -19.08
C ASP A 2 -6.02 14.18 -18.59
N ASN A 3 -5.13 13.18 -18.42
CA ASN A 3 -5.48 11.91 -17.84
C ASN A 3 -5.25 11.99 -16.32
N PRO A 4 -6.30 12.04 -15.48
CA PRO A 4 -6.16 12.17 -14.02
C PRO A 4 -5.47 10.96 -13.38
N PHE A 5 -5.48 9.80 -14.01
CA PHE A 5 -4.73 8.62 -13.55
C PHE A 5 -3.20 8.82 -13.61
N LYS A 6 -2.69 9.76 -14.39
CA LYS A 6 -1.25 10.08 -14.46
C LYS A 6 -0.79 11.12 -13.46
N LYS A 7 -1.73 11.86 -12.87
CA LYS A 7 -1.40 12.87 -11.87
C LYS A 7 -1.30 12.21 -10.51
N ARG A 8 -0.15 12.35 -9.85
CA ARG A 8 -0.07 12.04 -8.42
C ARG A 8 -1.03 12.95 -7.68
N ARG A 9 -2.08 12.35 -7.12
CA ARG A 9 -3.18 13.06 -6.48
C ARG A 9 -2.72 14.04 -5.41
N THR A 10 -1.76 13.64 -4.59
CA THR A 10 -1.25 14.41 -3.46
C THR A 10 -0.36 15.58 -3.85
N GLU A 11 0.18 15.59 -5.06
CA GLU A 11 1.12 16.62 -5.53
C GLU A 11 0.50 17.59 -6.53
N LEU A 12 -0.51 17.16 -7.29
CA LEU A 12 -1.01 17.89 -8.45
C LEU A 12 -2.48 18.34 -8.33
N ILE A 13 -3.23 17.83 -7.35
CA ILE A 13 -4.62 18.28 -7.11
C ILE A 13 -4.59 19.21 -5.92
N THR A 14 -4.52 20.50 -6.21
CA THR A 14 -4.53 21.58 -5.21
C THR A 14 -5.94 21.95 -4.74
N ASP A 15 -6.96 21.68 -5.56
CA ASP A 15 -8.34 21.90 -5.18
C ASP A 15 -8.86 20.79 -4.24
N ARG A 16 -9.21 21.18 -3.03
CA ARG A 16 -9.66 20.29 -1.95
C ARG A 16 -10.96 19.55 -2.31
N ARG A 17 -11.90 20.21 -2.96
CA ARG A 17 -13.17 19.60 -3.37
C ARG A 17 -12.96 18.50 -4.40
N THR A 18 -12.16 18.78 -5.41
CA THR A 18 -11.75 17.77 -6.40
C THR A 18 -11.02 16.59 -5.72
N MET A 19 -10.13 16.88 -4.78
CA MET A 19 -9.42 15.85 -4.02
C MET A 19 -10.41 14.95 -3.26
N LEU A 20 -11.35 15.50 -2.52
CA LEU A 20 -12.33 14.75 -1.74
C LEU A 20 -13.24 13.90 -2.61
N SER A 21 -13.66 14.41 -3.80
CA SER A 21 -14.52 13.66 -4.73
C SER A 21 -13.88 12.39 -5.29
N LEU A 22 -12.55 12.31 -5.30
CA LEU A 22 -11.79 11.15 -5.75
C LEU A 22 -11.51 10.13 -4.64
N VAL A 23 -11.86 10.44 -3.37
CA VAL A 23 -11.67 9.52 -2.25
C VAL A 23 -12.69 8.39 -2.28
N SER A 24 -12.21 7.15 -2.22
CA SER A 24 -13.08 6.00 -1.90
C SER A 24 -13.32 5.94 -0.39
N PRO A 25 -14.58 5.86 0.08
CA PRO A 25 -14.90 5.78 1.51
C PRO A 25 -14.44 4.50 2.18
N THR A 26 -14.37 3.39 1.44
CA THR A 26 -14.06 2.05 2.00
C THR A 26 -12.71 1.98 2.72
N PRO A 27 -11.58 2.46 2.17
CA PRO A 27 -10.31 2.47 2.90
C PRO A 27 -10.35 3.33 4.17
N VAL A 28 -11.16 4.38 4.18
CA VAL A 28 -11.33 5.26 5.36
C VAL A 28 -12.12 4.54 6.46
N ASP A 29 -13.21 3.85 6.09
CA ASP A 29 -13.98 3.01 7.01
C ASP A 29 -13.10 1.91 7.62
N GLU A 30 -12.31 1.22 6.82
CA GLU A 30 -11.38 0.19 7.29
C GLU A 30 -10.30 0.74 8.23
N PHE A 31 -9.80 1.95 7.96
CA PHE A 31 -8.80 2.59 8.80
C PHE A 31 -9.31 2.85 10.22
N PHE A 32 -10.54 3.34 10.38
CA PHE A 32 -11.09 3.69 11.69
C PHE A 32 -11.79 2.54 12.41
N ARG A 33 -12.22 1.48 11.70
CA ARG A 33 -13.19 0.48 12.16
C ARG A 33 -12.84 -0.20 13.50
N LEU A 34 -11.58 -0.54 13.74
CA LEU A 34 -11.18 -1.32 14.92
C LEU A 34 -10.46 -0.49 15.99
N ASP A 35 -9.89 0.65 15.62
CA ASP A 35 -8.88 1.32 16.43
C ASP A 35 -9.20 2.80 16.70
N ARG A 36 -10.42 3.24 16.44
CA ARG A 36 -10.81 4.67 16.49
C ARG A 36 -10.35 5.37 17.75
N ASP A 37 -10.64 4.83 18.93
CA ASP A 37 -10.30 5.47 20.21
C ASP A 37 -8.78 5.48 20.45
N GLN A 38 -8.08 4.41 20.07
CA GLN A 38 -6.63 4.35 20.16
C GLN A 38 -5.94 5.32 19.19
N LEU A 39 -6.51 5.48 17.96
CA LEU A 39 -6.04 6.45 16.96
C LEU A 39 -6.11 7.90 17.47
N ILE A 40 -7.08 8.21 18.35
CA ILE A 40 -7.29 9.55 18.88
C ILE A 40 -6.49 9.76 20.19
N ASP A 41 -6.38 8.76 21.06
CA ASP A 41 -5.87 8.94 22.42
C ASP A 41 -4.38 8.61 22.58
N LYS A 42 -3.80 7.82 21.66
CA LYS A 42 -2.40 7.41 21.74
C LYS A 42 -1.60 7.91 20.53
N LEU A 43 -0.27 7.77 20.61
CA LEU A 43 0.54 7.86 19.41
C LEU A 43 0.14 6.72 18.46
N SER A 44 -0.25 7.07 17.25
CA SER A 44 -0.53 6.09 16.20
C SER A 44 0.53 6.17 15.11
N MET A 45 1.35 5.12 15.01
CA MET A 45 2.30 4.95 13.93
C MET A 45 1.57 4.32 12.74
N VAL A 46 1.36 5.11 11.69
CA VAL A 46 0.71 4.67 10.46
C VAL A 46 1.77 4.31 9.44
N VAL A 47 1.98 3.01 9.26
CA VAL A 47 3.06 2.48 8.43
C VAL A 47 2.49 1.94 7.12
N GLY A 48 3.11 2.29 6.02
CA GLY A 48 2.67 1.76 4.72
C GLY A 48 3.60 2.11 3.57
N THR A 49 3.56 1.28 2.54
CA THR A 49 4.35 1.49 1.32
C THR A 49 4.00 2.81 0.63
N PRO A 50 4.86 3.34 -0.25
CA PRO A 50 4.47 4.41 -1.15
C PRO A 50 3.17 4.05 -1.89
N GLY A 51 2.26 5.01 -1.98
CA GLY A 51 1.00 4.84 -2.71
C GLY A 51 -0.11 4.05 -2.02
N CYS A 52 0.06 3.62 -0.76
CA CYS A 52 -0.99 2.92 -0.01
C CYS A 52 -2.10 3.84 0.53
N GLY A 53 -1.97 5.17 0.40
CA GLY A 53 -2.99 6.13 0.81
C GLY A 53 -2.73 6.89 2.12
N LYS A 54 -1.52 6.81 2.72
CA LYS A 54 -1.16 7.55 3.95
C LYS A 54 -1.52 9.03 3.86
N THR A 55 -0.94 9.74 2.91
CA THR A 55 -1.17 11.18 2.71
C THR A 55 -2.63 11.49 2.41
N THR A 56 -3.35 10.59 1.74
CA THR A 56 -4.80 10.75 1.52
C THR A 56 -5.57 10.76 2.84
N ILE A 57 -5.29 9.81 3.73
CA ILE A 57 -5.92 9.75 5.06
C ILE A 57 -5.54 10.99 5.88
N ALA A 58 -4.27 11.42 5.83
CA ALA A 58 -3.81 12.65 6.46
C ALA A 58 -4.60 13.87 5.98
N GLN A 59 -4.80 14.02 4.67
CA GLN A 59 -5.55 15.13 4.07
C GLN A 59 -7.05 15.11 4.41
N ILE A 60 -7.66 13.92 4.55
CA ILE A 60 -9.08 13.80 4.92
C ILE A 60 -9.33 14.33 6.33
N VAL A 61 -8.42 14.09 7.27
CA VAL A 61 -8.56 14.53 8.67
C VAL A 61 -8.07 15.95 8.91
N GLU A 62 -7.55 16.65 7.92
CA GLU A 62 -7.30 18.09 8.02
C GLU A 62 -8.62 18.82 8.27
N PHE A 63 -8.59 19.85 9.12
CA PHE A 63 -9.78 20.57 9.54
C PHE A 63 -10.57 21.15 8.38
N GLU A 64 -9.89 21.82 7.43
CA GLU A 64 -10.54 22.36 6.22
C GLU A 64 -11.22 21.27 5.38
N SER A 65 -10.67 20.03 5.33
CA SER A 65 -11.29 18.91 4.60
C SER A 65 -12.58 18.47 5.30
N LEU A 66 -12.54 18.33 6.62
CA LEU A 66 -13.71 17.96 7.43
C LEU A 66 -14.79 19.04 7.33
N ALA A 67 -14.42 20.33 7.46
CA ALA A 67 -15.34 21.45 7.35
C ALA A 67 -15.93 21.59 5.93
N THR A 68 -15.13 21.36 4.87
CA THR A 68 -15.63 21.33 3.49
C THR A 68 -16.69 20.24 3.30
N LEU A 69 -16.47 19.04 3.85
CA LEU A 69 -17.46 17.96 3.77
C LEU A 69 -18.76 18.27 4.54
N CYS A 70 -18.69 19.09 5.59
CA CYS A 70 -19.85 19.52 6.37
C CYS A 70 -20.65 20.63 5.67
N ALA A 71 -20.13 21.25 4.61
CA ALA A 71 -20.84 22.32 3.89
C ALA A 71 -22.07 21.78 3.14
N PRO A 72 -23.24 22.45 3.21
CA PRO A 72 -24.50 21.93 2.66
C PRO A 72 -24.45 21.58 1.17
N ASN A 73 -23.66 22.28 0.38
CA ASN A 73 -23.54 22.08 -1.08
C ASN A 73 -22.71 20.84 -1.45
N GLU A 74 -21.93 20.29 -0.53
CA GLU A 74 -21.04 19.13 -0.74
C GLU A 74 -21.66 17.80 -0.31
N HIS A 75 -22.74 17.83 0.43
CA HIS A 75 -23.41 16.64 0.99
C HIS A 75 -23.85 15.63 -0.09
N GLN A 76 -24.16 16.07 -1.32
CA GLN A 76 -24.61 15.16 -2.37
C GLN A 76 -23.47 14.38 -3.02
N VAL A 77 -22.31 15.02 -3.21
CA VAL A 77 -21.17 14.43 -3.94
C VAL A 77 -20.35 13.50 -3.03
N ASN A 78 -20.20 13.89 -1.76
CA ASN A 78 -19.31 13.23 -0.81
C ASN A 78 -20.04 12.55 0.37
N ARG A 79 -21.35 12.29 0.23
CA ARG A 79 -22.22 11.79 1.30
C ARG A 79 -21.68 10.53 1.97
N GLU A 80 -21.28 9.55 1.17
CA GLU A 80 -20.75 8.29 1.70
C GLU A 80 -19.49 8.49 2.57
N LEU A 81 -18.60 9.41 2.17
CA LEU A 81 -17.41 9.74 2.96
C LEU A 81 -17.79 10.47 4.25
N LEU A 82 -18.74 11.41 4.18
CA LEU A 82 -19.25 12.13 5.34
C LEU A 82 -19.93 11.17 6.32
N ASP A 83 -20.72 10.21 5.83
CA ASP A 83 -21.39 9.19 6.65
C ASP A 83 -20.36 8.34 7.41
N VAL A 84 -19.26 7.95 6.76
CA VAL A 84 -18.15 7.22 7.40
C VAL A 84 -17.49 8.07 8.49
N LEU A 85 -17.18 9.32 8.22
CA LEU A 85 -16.53 10.21 9.21
C LEU A 85 -17.46 10.52 10.39
N THR A 86 -18.76 10.66 10.15
CA THR A 86 -19.78 10.83 11.20
C THR A 86 -19.92 9.57 12.06
N LYS A 87 -19.94 8.39 11.43
CA LYS A 87 -19.98 7.09 12.12
C LYS A 87 -18.84 6.95 13.14
N TYR A 88 -17.66 7.46 12.82
CA TYR A 88 -16.50 7.41 13.70
C TYR A 88 -16.34 8.67 14.57
N GLY A 89 -17.30 9.58 14.55
CA GLY A 89 -17.34 10.76 15.41
C GLY A 89 -16.27 11.82 15.10
N LEU A 90 -15.73 11.84 13.86
CA LEU A 90 -14.87 12.94 13.39
C LEU A 90 -15.69 14.15 12.97
N VAL A 91 -16.95 13.91 12.64
CA VAL A 91 -17.98 14.94 12.44
C VAL A 91 -19.15 14.62 13.36
N LYS A 92 -19.69 15.64 14.03
CA LYS A 92 -20.86 15.53 14.89
C LYS A 92 -21.72 16.78 14.72
N ASP A 93 -23.02 16.59 14.65
CA ASP A 93 -24.01 17.70 14.50
C ASP A 93 -23.67 18.67 13.33
N GLY A 94 -23.10 18.10 12.25
CA GLY A 94 -22.73 18.86 11.05
C GLY A 94 -21.42 19.67 11.16
N VAL A 95 -20.66 19.53 12.24
CA VAL A 95 -19.39 20.24 12.45
C VAL A 95 -18.24 19.27 12.77
N PRO A 96 -16.99 19.60 12.41
CA PRO A 96 -15.81 18.82 12.79
C PRO A 96 -15.63 18.72 14.31
N THR A 97 -15.15 17.58 14.80
CA THR A 97 -14.76 17.37 16.21
C THR A 97 -13.25 17.42 16.42
N LEU A 98 -12.48 17.41 15.33
CA LEU A 98 -11.03 17.48 15.33
C LEU A 98 -10.55 18.68 14.53
N ILE A 99 -9.48 19.32 15.00
CA ILE A 99 -8.69 20.25 14.21
C ILE A 99 -7.40 19.57 13.80
N GLY A 100 -7.46 18.85 12.66
CA GLY A 100 -6.32 18.12 12.10
C GLY A 100 -5.41 19.07 11.32
N HIS A 101 -4.11 18.92 11.52
CA HIS A 101 -3.09 19.56 10.69
C HIS A 101 -2.01 18.57 10.29
N ARG A 102 -1.71 18.51 8.99
CA ARG A 102 -0.64 17.70 8.41
C ARG A 102 0.66 18.48 8.38
N LEU A 103 1.64 18.00 9.12
CA LEU A 103 3.00 18.52 9.14
C LEU A 103 3.92 17.59 8.35
N THR A 104 4.31 18.01 7.15
CA THR A 104 5.22 17.24 6.32
C THR A 104 6.67 17.45 6.77
N MET A 105 7.40 16.37 7.01
CA MET A 105 8.82 16.43 7.38
C MET A 105 9.66 16.77 6.16
N THR A 106 9.98 18.03 6.01
CA THR A 106 10.84 18.58 4.94
C THR A 106 12.28 18.72 5.40
N THR A 107 13.16 19.12 4.49
CA THR A 107 14.60 19.41 4.77
C THR A 107 14.82 20.30 5.97
N ASN A 108 13.97 21.31 6.21
CA ASN A 108 14.12 22.24 7.36
C ASN A 108 14.14 21.52 8.72
N PHE A 109 13.45 20.39 8.88
CA PHE A 109 13.51 19.61 10.11
C PHE A 109 14.81 18.83 10.23
N ARG A 110 15.33 18.34 9.10
CA ARG A 110 16.60 17.63 9.04
C ARG A 110 17.78 18.56 9.32
N ASP A 111 17.72 19.80 8.85
CA ASP A 111 18.75 20.81 9.03
C ASP A 111 19.05 21.07 10.52
N ILE A 112 18.05 20.96 11.41
CA ILE A 112 18.25 21.04 12.87
C ILE A 112 19.24 19.97 13.35
N TRP A 113 19.29 18.81 12.70
CA TRP A 113 20.19 17.72 13.08
C TRP A 113 21.64 17.94 12.63
N GLU A 114 21.85 18.81 11.66
CA GLU A 114 23.16 19.19 11.17
C GLU A 114 23.82 20.30 11.98
N LEU A 115 23.09 20.91 12.92
CA LEU A 115 23.64 21.93 13.81
C LEU A 115 24.72 21.34 14.73
N PRO A 116 25.77 22.13 15.05
CA PRO A 116 26.92 21.70 15.87
C PRO A 116 26.60 21.64 17.38
N TYR A 117 25.42 21.17 17.75
CA TYR A 117 24.99 21.06 19.15
C TYR A 117 24.91 19.62 19.61
N PRO A 118 24.97 19.38 20.94
CA PRO A 118 24.70 18.08 21.53
C PRO A 118 23.28 17.56 21.19
N ASP A 119 23.09 16.24 21.26
CA ASP A 119 21.81 15.59 20.92
C ASP A 119 20.63 16.11 21.74
N HIS A 120 20.84 16.44 23.01
CA HIS A 120 19.76 16.95 23.87
C HIS A 120 19.29 18.33 23.42
N THR A 121 20.19 19.22 22.99
CA THR A 121 19.89 20.55 22.47
C THR A 121 19.18 20.47 21.13
N ARG A 122 19.70 19.65 20.21
CA ARG A 122 19.03 19.38 18.91
C ARG A 122 17.64 18.82 19.10
N THR A 123 17.46 17.93 20.09
CA THR A 123 16.15 17.37 20.43
C THR A 123 15.18 18.41 20.99
N ALA A 124 15.65 19.30 21.85
CA ALA A 124 14.86 20.40 22.39
C ALA A 124 14.40 21.35 21.29
N LEU A 125 15.31 21.74 20.40
CA LEU A 125 15.00 22.56 19.22
C LEU A 125 13.96 21.87 18.31
N LEU A 126 14.13 20.59 18.03
CA LEU A 126 13.18 19.82 17.21
C LEU A 126 11.80 19.80 17.85
N ARG A 127 11.69 19.53 19.16
CA ARG A 127 10.40 19.51 19.87
C ARG A 127 9.71 20.86 19.81
N ALA A 128 10.42 21.93 20.10
CA ALA A 128 9.87 23.28 20.05
C ALA A 128 9.45 23.67 18.63
N PHE A 129 10.24 23.30 17.62
CA PHE A 129 9.91 23.55 16.22
C PHE A 129 8.66 22.78 15.76
N VAL A 130 8.56 21.50 16.10
CA VAL A 130 7.36 20.70 15.78
C VAL A 130 6.11 21.27 16.46
N GLN A 131 6.21 21.67 17.73
CA GLN A 131 5.09 22.27 18.46
C GLN A 131 4.67 23.61 17.88
N SER A 132 5.61 24.52 17.61
CA SER A 132 5.30 25.83 17.03
C SER A 132 4.69 25.71 15.62
N LYS A 133 5.23 24.83 14.77
CA LYS A 133 4.67 24.55 13.44
C LYS A 133 3.28 23.94 13.50
N ALA A 134 3.00 23.06 14.47
CA ALA A 134 1.68 22.48 14.67
C ALA A 134 0.65 23.53 15.08
N VAL A 135 0.98 24.38 16.06
CA VAL A 135 0.10 25.47 16.52
C VAL A 135 -0.20 26.43 15.37
N LEU A 136 0.82 26.89 14.66
CA LEU A 136 0.64 27.77 13.50
C LEU A 136 -0.15 27.08 12.37
N GLY A 137 0.01 25.77 12.25
CA GLY A 137 -0.75 24.95 11.32
C GLY A 137 -2.24 24.91 11.65
N TRP A 138 -2.61 24.70 12.90
CA TRP A 138 -4.01 24.72 13.34
C TRP A 138 -4.64 26.09 13.11
N PHE A 139 -3.94 27.17 13.42
CA PHE A 139 -4.45 28.52 13.15
C PHE A 139 -4.64 28.77 11.64
N ARG A 140 -3.74 28.29 10.78
CA ARG A 140 -3.92 28.37 9.32
C ARG A 140 -5.15 27.61 8.84
N GLN A 141 -5.47 26.46 9.45
CA GLN A 141 -6.69 25.71 9.14
C GLN A 141 -7.96 26.48 9.53
N LEU A 142 -7.93 27.25 10.65
CA LEU A 142 -9.02 28.13 11.05
C LEU A 142 -9.17 29.31 10.10
N ASP A 143 -8.05 29.98 9.75
CA ASP A 143 -8.02 31.07 8.77
C ASP A 143 -8.58 30.62 7.42
N GLY A 144 -8.25 29.41 6.96
CA GLY A 144 -8.74 28.83 5.70
C GLY A 144 -10.24 28.57 5.66
N MET A 145 -10.89 28.57 6.83
CA MET A 145 -12.35 28.43 6.97
C MET A 145 -13.03 29.74 7.37
N ASP A 146 -12.34 30.89 7.29
CA ASP A 146 -12.84 32.20 7.66
C ASP A 146 -13.34 32.29 9.13
N ILE A 147 -12.75 31.49 10.03
CA ILE A 147 -13.05 31.52 11.47
C ILE A 147 -12.20 32.61 12.13
N SER A 148 -12.86 33.65 12.68
CA SER A 148 -12.18 34.75 13.37
C SER A 148 -11.51 34.25 14.67
N LEU A 149 -10.30 34.74 14.96
CA LEU A 149 -9.62 34.43 16.22
C LEU A 149 -10.37 34.94 17.46
N GLU A 150 -11.24 35.94 17.30
CA GLU A 150 -12.13 36.43 18.36
C GLU A 150 -13.21 35.41 18.75
N ASP A 151 -13.56 34.50 17.81
CA ASP A 151 -14.52 33.43 18.01
C ASP A 151 -13.87 32.12 18.50
N VAL A 152 -12.57 32.15 18.84
CA VAL A 152 -11.81 30.97 19.27
C VAL A 152 -11.28 31.14 20.68
N GLU A 153 -11.72 30.27 21.59
CA GLU A 153 -11.15 30.13 22.93
C GLU A 153 -10.17 28.95 23.00
N ILE A 154 -9.03 29.15 23.64
CA ILE A 154 -8.05 28.09 23.88
C ILE A 154 -8.45 27.31 25.14
N VAL A 155 -8.68 26.01 24.98
CA VAL A 155 -9.03 25.13 26.12
C VAL A 155 -7.76 24.44 26.62
N MET A 156 -7.35 24.74 27.83
CA MET A 156 -6.18 24.17 28.52
C MET A 156 -6.59 23.08 29.52
N GLY A 157 -5.63 22.23 29.91
CA GLY A 157 -5.81 21.24 30.98
C GLY A 157 -5.75 21.84 32.39
N ASP A 158 -6.18 21.10 33.38
CA ASP A 158 -6.12 21.50 34.79
C ASP A 158 -4.69 21.82 35.21
N GLY A 159 -4.51 22.91 35.96
CA GLY A 159 -3.20 23.40 36.43
C GLY A 159 -2.40 24.20 35.38
N ALA A 160 -3.01 24.52 34.23
CA ALA A 160 -2.37 25.27 33.14
C ALA A 160 -2.44 26.80 33.28
N GLU A 161 -2.97 27.36 34.39
CA GLU A 161 -3.05 28.83 34.56
C GLU A 161 -1.65 29.48 34.51
N SER A 162 -0.64 28.89 35.17
CA SER A 162 0.74 29.35 35.06
C SER A 162 1.38 29.07 33.68
N ALA A 163 0.97 27.99 33.03
CA ALA A 163 1.42 27.68 31.68
C ALA A 163 0.84 28.65 30.64
N ALA A 164 -0.38 29.15 30.83
CA ALA A 164 -1.00 30.16 29.97
C ALA A 164 -0.23 31.51 30.03
N GLU A 165 0.27 31.91 31.17
CA GLU A 165 1.13 33.09 31.31
C GLU A 165 2.47 32.91 30.58
N VAL A 166 3.10 31.75 30.70
CA VAL A 166 4.38 31.43 30.05
C VAL A 166 4.22 31.29 28.52
N THR A 167 3.10 30.76 28.03
CA THR A 167 2.86 30.56 26.58
C THR A 167 2.18 31.75 25.90
N GLY A 168 1.89 32.85 26.63
CA GLY A 168 1.13 33.98 26.10
C GLY A 168 -0.32 33.63 25.73
N ALA A 169 -0.84 32.51 26.21
CA ALA A 169 -2.09 31.90 25.79
C ALA A 169 -3.35 32.45 26.49
N GLY A 170 -3.35 33.71 26.92
CA GLY A 170 -4.56 34.37 27.38
C GLY A 170 -5.63 34.55 26.33
N THR A 171 -5.22 34.62 25.04
CA THR A 171 -6.08 34.75 23.87
C THR A 171 -5.56 33.90 22.72
N ALA A 172 -6.43 33.56 21.75
CA ALA A 172 -6.02 32.85 20.53
C ALA A 172 -4.94 33.62 19.75
N GLN A 173 -5.04 34.95 19.70
CA GLN A 173 -4.06 35.82 19.07
C GLN A 173 -2.70 35.74 19.76
N GLY A 174 -2.65 35.85 21.08
CA GLY A 174 -1.40 35.77 21.87
C GLY A 174 -0.73 34.40 21.71
N PHE A 175 -1.53 33.33 21.73
CA PHE A 175 -1.03 31.96 21.53
C PHE A 175 -0.39 31.76 20.14
N ARG A 176 -1.03 32.29 19.08
CA ARG A 176 -0.49 32.29 17.72
C ARG A 176 0.81 33.09 17.60
N GLU A 177 0.86 34.29 18.21
CA GLU A 177 2.04 35.13 18.17
C GLU A 177 3.22 34.51 18.91
N TYR A 178 2.98 33.91 20.05
CA TYR A 178 4.01 33.19 20.81
C TYR A 178 4.61 32.04 19.97
N ALA A 179 3.77 31.20 19.39
CA ALA A 179 4.22 30.11 18.51
C ALA A 179 5.04 30.63 17.31
N ARG A 180 4.64 31.78 16.74
CA ARG A 180 5.38 32.43 15.66
C ARG A 180 6.75 32.93 16.10
N ASN A 181 6.85 33.46 17.30
CA ASN A 181 8.14 33.93 17.84
C ASN A 181 9.11 32.77 18.04
N ILE A 182 8.62 31.61 18.55
CA ILE A 182 9.41 30.39 18.68
C ILE A 182 9.89 29.90 17.29
N GLU A 183 8.99 29.83 16.30
CA GLU A 183 9.36 29.45 14.92
C GLU A 183 10.45 30.33 14.35
N LEU A 184 10.32 31.67 14.50
CA LEU A 184 11.30 32.63 14.00
C LEU A 184 12.63 32.55 14.71
N ALA A 185 12.65 32.30 16.03
CA ALA A 185 13.87 32.12 16.79
C ALA A 185 14.66 30.88 16.28
N ILE A 186 13.96 29.75 16.10
CA ILE A 186 14.59 28.52 15.57
C ILE A 186 15.05 28.71 14.13
N PHE A 187 14.25 29.37 13.30
CA PHE A 187 14.62 29.66 11.92
C PHE A 187 15.92 30.48 11.85
N ARG A 188 16.09 31.50 12.73
CA ARG A 188 17.31 32.29 12.80
C ARG A 188 18.51 31.43 13.18
N ILE A 189 18.37 30.50 14.13
CA ILE A 189 19.44 29.59 14.54
C ILE A 189 19.85 28.71 13.36
N VAL A 190 18.89 28.08 12.67
CA VAL A 190 19.14 27.14 11.56
C VAL A 190 19.75 27.83 10.36
N THR A 191 19.37 29.09 10.07
CA THR A 191 19.86 29.85 8.90
C THR A 191 21.09 30.71 9.19
N SER A 192 21.56 30.75 10.44
CA SER A 192 22.75 31.53 10.81
C SER A 192 24.01 30.93 10.21
N LEU A 193 24.88 31.77 9.63
CA LEU A 193 26.21 31.37 9.15
C LEU A 193 27.12 30.86 10.27
N VAL A 194 26.96 31.43 11.47
CA VAL A 194 27.60 30.99 12.71
C VAL A 194 26.50 30.81 13.72
N PRO A 195 26.09 29.56 14.00
CA PRO A 195 25.08 29.30 15.02
C PRO A 195 25.50 29.89 16.37
N PRO A 196 24.58 30.49 17.16
CA PRO A 196 24.86 31.01 18.49
C PRO A 196 25.38 29.89 19.42
N ASP A 197 26.13 30.22 20.44
CA ASP A 197 26.55 29.21 21.41
C ASP A 197 25.38 28.76 22.32
N GLU A 198 25.59 27.66 23.07
CA GLU A 198 24.53 27.11 23.92
C GLU A 198 24.12 28.05 25.06
N GLU A 199 25.04 28.87 25.58
CA GLU A 199 24.75 29.83 26.65
C GLU A 199 23.86 30.97 26.13
N GLU A 200 24.13 31.48 24.93
CA GLU A 200 23.29 32.48 24.28
C GLU A 200 21.88 31.92 23.98
N MET A 201 21.80 30.69 23.49
CA MET A 201 20.49 30.04 23.29
C MET A 201 19.75 29.74 24.59
N ALA A 202 20.45 29.34 25.64
CA ALA A 202 19.84 29.05 26.93
C ALA A 202 19.20 30.29 27.55
N ALA A 203 19.79 31.47 27.37
CA ALA A 203 19.22 32.72 27.85
C ALA A 203 17.91 33.09 27.17
N ASP A 204 17.78 32.83 25.88
CA ASP A 204 16.63 33.29 25.08
C ASP A 204 15.58 32.20 24.85
N PHE A 205 15.94 30.90 24.91
CA PHE A 205 15.07 29.86 24.40
C PHE A 205 14.96 28.57 25.23
N LEU A 206 16.07 28.05 25.80
CA LEU A 206 16.06 26.75 26.50
C LEU A 206 15.55 26.82 27.95
N ASN A 207 15.49 28.01 28.57
CA ASN A 207 15.02 28.20 29.93
C ASN A 207 13.47 28.24 30.05
N THR A 208 12.75 28.35 28.98
CA THR A 208 11.30 28.26 28.91
C THR A 208 10.91 26.99 28.16
N SER A 209 10.49 25.95 28.89
CA SER A 209 9.99 24.75 28.22
C SER A 209 8.69 25.09 27.46
N TYR A 210 8.73 24.97 26.12
CA TYR A 210 7.54 25.17 25.29
C TYR A 210 6.83 23.82 25.10
N ASP A 211 6.08 23.39 26.12
CA ASP A 211 5.42 22.09 26.18
C ASP A 211 3.90 22.18 25.92
N VAL A 212 3.54 22.87 24.85
CA VAL A 212 2.13 23.12 24.46
C VAL A 212 1.33 21.83 24.30
N PHE A 213 1.94 20.76 23.80
CA PHE A 213 1.24 19.50 23.59
C PHE A 213 0.79 18.82 24.88
N GLU A 214 1.38 19.17 26.02
CA GLU A 214 1.00 18.64 27.31
C GLU A 214 -0.21 19.39 27.91
N VAL A 215 -0.30 20.69 27.67
CA VAL A 215 -1.31 21.56 28.30
C VAL A 215 -2.54 21.80 27.42
N LEU A 216 -2.39 21.79 26.07
CA LEU A 216 -3.49 22.06 25.14
C LEU A 216 -4.48 20.90 25.08
N LYS A 217 -5.78 21.19 25.30
CA LYS A 217 -6.88 20.23 25.19
C LYS A 217 -7.75 20.45 23.97
N GLY A 218 -7.92 21.68 23.52
CA GLY A 218 -8.74 21.99 22.37
C GLY A 218 -8.85 23.46 22.04
N PHE A 219 -9.60 23.70 20.96
CA PHE A 219 -10.04 25.01 20.54
C PHE A 219 -11.56 25.03 20.62
N ARG A 220 -12.15 25.95 21.39
CA ARG A 220 -13.60 26.13 21.39
C ARG A 220 -13.95 27.15 20.34
N ILE A 221 -14.69 26.73 19.33
CA ILE A 221 -15.19 27.59 18.26
C ILE A 221 -16.59 28.03 18.64
N MET A 222 -16.79 29.35 18.79
CA MET A 222 -18.05 29.94 19.24
C MET A 222 -19.05 30.09 18.12
N HIS A 223 -18.58 30.47 16.92
CA HIS A 223 -19.42 30.65 15.74
C HIS A 223 -18.85 29.93 14.52
N TRP A 224 -19.73 29.21 13.81
CA TRP A 224 -19.37 28.46 12.62
C TRP A 224 -19.79 29.24 11.36
N PRO A 225 -18.88 29.54 10.42
CA PRO A 225 -19.23 30.25 9.19
C PRO A 225 -20.28 29.49 8.37
N GLY A 226 -21.38 30.17 8.01
CA GLY A 226 -22.46 29.57 7.21
C GLY A 226 -23.38 28.59 7.97
N GLN A 227 -23.22 28.44 9.30
CA GLN A 227 -24.02 27.53 10.13
C GLN A 227 -24.43 28.25 11.43
N ALA A 228 -25.36 29.22 11.33
CA ALA A 228 -25.76 30.07 12.45
C ALA A 228 -26.36 29.30 13.65
N ASP A 229 -26.93 28.12 13.42
CA ASP A 229 -27.54 27.28 14.44
C ASP A 229 -26.59 26.23 15.02
N ALA A 230 -25.33 26.16 14.55
CA ALA A 230 -24.37 25.18 15.07
C ALA A 230 -23.93 25.56 16.48
N PRO A 231 -23.90 24.62 17.43
CA PRO A 231 -23.50 24.90 18.81
C PRO A 231 -22.00 25.22 18.90
N ALA A 232 -21.64 26.04 19.90
CA ALA A 232 -20.24 26.21 20.25
C ALA A 232 -19.60 24.84 20.55
N THR A 233 -18.51 24.53 19.84
CA THR A 233 -17.94 23.18 19.85
C THR A 233 -16.46 23.22 20.18
N VAL A 234 -16.00 22.32 21.06
CA VAL A 234 -14.58 22.12 21.32
C VAL A 234 -14.04 21.11 20.31
N VAL A 235 -13.12 21.56 19.45
CA VAL A 235 -12.41 20.72 18.49
C VAL A 235 -11.07 20.29 19.08
N ARG A 236 -10.79 18.98 19.06
CA ARG A 236 -9.56 18.40 19.61
C ARG A 236 -8.42 18.53 18.61
N PRO A 237 -7.21 18.99 19.01
CA PRO A 237 -6.06 19.05 18.14
C PRO A 237 -5.60 17.66 17.70
N LEU A 238 -5.35 17.51 16.39
CA LEU A 238 -4.68 16.34 15.82
C LEU A 238 -3.46 16.80 15.02
N LEU A 239 -2.29 16.33 15.43
CA LEU A 239 -1.06 16.47 14.67
C LEU A 239 -0.85 15.22 13.83
N VAL A 240 -0.74 15.38 12.52
CA VAL A 240 -0.33 14.32 11.60
C VAL A 240 1.07 14.63 11.07
N VAL A 241 2.08 13.96 11.60
CA VAL A 241 3.45 14.03 11.10
C VAL A 241 3.54 13.11 9.88
N ASP A 242 3.55 13.69 8.68
CA ASP A 242 3.64 12.94 7.42
C ASP A 242 5.08 12.92 6.90
N ASP A 243 5.42 11.85 6.16
CA ASP A 243 6.75 11.60 5.61
C ASP A 243 7.88 11.61 6.65
N ALA A 244 7.60 11.12 7.87
CA ALA A 244 8.59 11.07 8.96
C ALA A 244 9.87 10.28 8.63
N HIS A 245 9.85 9.48 7.57
CA HIS A 245 11.01 8.75 7.03
C HIS A 245 12.07 9.66 6.38
N GLU A 246 11.76 10.93 6.10
CA GLU A 246 12.72 11.92 5.60
C GLU A 246 13.68 12.45 6.69
N LEU A 247 13.33 12.25 7.96
CA LEU A 247 14.19 12.62 9.10
C LEU A 247 15.45 11.76 9.16
N HIS A 248 16.49 12.28 9.80
CA HIS A 248 17.65 11.47 10.16
C HIS A 248 17.19 10.29 11.08
N PRO A 249 17.77 9.08 10.96
CA PRO A 249 17.31 7.92 11.74
C PRO A 249 17.24 8.16 13.26
N THR A 250 18.27 8.82 13.84
CA THR A 250 18.29 9.17 15.27
C THR A 250 17.20 10.19 15.61
N GLN A 251 17.00 11.18 14.75
CA GLN A 251 15.97 12.21 14.90
C GLN A 251 14.56 11.59 14.86
N PHE A 252 14.32 10.65 13.94
CA PHE A 252 13.07 9.89 13.89
C PHE A 252 12.79 9.13 15.20
N LEU A 253 13.80 8.43 15.72
CA LEU A 253 13.66 7.70 16.99
C LEU A 253 13.35 8.62 18.16
N GLN A 254 14.04 9.76 18.28
CA GLN A 254 13.81 10.74 19.33
C GLN A 254 12.43 11.39 19.23
N LEU A 255 11.98 11.74 18.02
CA LEU A 255 10.63 12.27 17.77
C LEU A 255 9.57 11.24 18.16
N ARG A 256 9.73 9.99 17.72
CA ARG A 256 8.82 8.89 18.06
C ARG A 256 8.74 8.68 19.56
N ASP A 257 9.88 8.64 20.25
CA ASP A 257 9.93 8.34 21.68
C ASP A 257 9.37 9.51 22.52
N TRP A 258 9.55 10.75 22.09
CA TRP A 258 8.88 11.89 22.69
C TRP A 258 7.35 11.83 22.48
N LEU A 259 6.89 11.59 21.26
CA LEU A 259 5.46 11.51 20.97
C LEU A 259 4.74 10.35 21.67
N LYS A 260 5.44 9.34 22.20
CA LYS A 260 4.89 8.29 23.07
C LYS A 260 4.52 8.77 24.46
N SER A 261 5.01 9.95 24.90
CA SER A 261 4.79 10.46 26.24
C SER A 261 3.30 10.53 26.57
N LYS A 262 2.93 10.01 27.75
CA LYS A 262 1.55 10.06 28.27
C LYS A 262 1.13 11.46 28.71
N ALA A 263 2.10 12.36 28.94
CA ALA A 263 1.83 13.76 29.27
C ALA A 263 1.19 14.51 28.07
N ILE A 264 1.48 14.10 26.84
CA ILE A 264 0.93 14.74 25.64
C ILE A 264 -0.59 14.54 25.56
N GLY A 265 -1.33 15.65 25.59
CA GLY A 265 -2.80 15.68 25.59
C GLY A 265 -3.47 15.73 24.22
N ILE A 266 -2.72 16.06 23.17
CA ILE A 266 -3.24 16.14 21.81
C ILE A 266 -3.27 14.77 21.13
N SER A 267 -4.10 14.63 20.09
CA SER A 267 -4.06 13.47 19.19
C SER A 267 -2.83 13.56 18.26
N ARG A 268 -2.17 12.43 17.98
CA ARG A 268 -0.93 12.44 17.20
C ARG A 268 -0.73 11.19 16.37
N TRP A 269 -0.49 11.39 15.08
CA TRP A 269 -0.17 10.34 14.11
C TRP A 269 1.23 10.56 13.56
N LEU A 270 2.01 9.48 13.47
CA LEU A 270 3.34 9.45 12.85
C LEU A 270 3.28 8.55 11.63
N MET A 271 3.25 9.16 10.44
CA MET A 271 3.16 8.43 9.18
C MET A 271 4.55 8.20 8.59
N CYS A 272 4.88 6.96 8.33
CA CYS A 272 6.18 6.60 7.81
C CYS A 272 6.11 5.41 6.82
N ARG A 273 7.25 5.15 6.18
CA ARG A 273 7.45 3.95 5.37
C ARG A 273 7.91 2.79 6.25
N PRO A 274 7.72 1.52 5.81
CA PRO A 274 8.19 0.35 6.55
C PRO A 274 9.70 0.32 6.77
N ASP A 275 10.47 0.95 5.88
CA ASP A 275 11.95 0.95 5.89
C ASP A 275 12.58 1.69 7.09
N VAL A 276 11.85 2.58 7.74
CA VAL A 276 12.33 3.28 8.96
C VAL A 276 11.87 2.62 10.26
N VAL A 277 11.01 1.60 10.17
CA VAL A 277 10.54 0.81 11.31
C VAL A 277 11.51 -0.35 11.53
N ALA A 278 11.83 -0.65 12.79
CA ALA A 278 12.67 -1.81 13.08
C ALA A 278 12.05 -3.09 12.48
N PRO A 279 12.85 -3.94 11.80
CA PRO A 279 12.33 -5.14 11.15
C PRO A 279 11.52 -6.05 12.08
N GLU A 280 11.87 -6.10 13.37
CA GLU A 280 11.17 -6.88 14.39
C GLU A 280 9.78 -6.32 14.69
N ASP A 281 9.66 -5.00 14.85
CA ASP A 281 8.39 -4.33 15.10
C ASP A 281 7.46 -4.46 13.88
N TYR A 282 8.02 -4.32 12.68
CA TYR A 282 7.28 -4.50 11.43
C TYR A 282 6.76 -5.94 11.27
N ARG A 283 7.63 -6.96 11.54
CA ARG A 283 7.22 -8.37 11.50
C ARG A 283 6.16 -8.67 12.55
N ARG A 284 6.30 -8.13 13.76
CA ARG A 284 5.30 -8.31 14.83
C ARG A 284 3.96 -7.74 14.40
N ALA A 285 3.92 -6.52 13.88
CA ALA A 285 2.70 -5.89 13.40
C ALA A 285 2.03 -6.71 12.28
N MET A 286 2.81 -7.23 11.32
CA MET A 286 2.27 -8.13 10.28
C MET A 286 1.71 -9.44 10.84
N THR A 287 2.32 -9.99 11.88
CA THR A 287 1.87 -11.26 12.48
C THR A 287 0.63 -11.02 13.35
N GLU A 288 0.56 -9.91 14.06
CA GLU A 288 -0.60 -9.53 14.87
C GLU A 288 -1.83 -9.22 13.99
N GLU A 289 -1.66 -8.54 12.85
CA GLU A 289 -2.74 -8.35 11.87
C GLU A 289 -3.22 -9.68 11.27
N MET A 290 -2.31 -10.63 11.02
CA MET A 290 -2.68 -11.97 10.55
C MET A 290 -3.35 -12.81 11.64
N ALA A 291 -3.05 -12.57 12.91
CA ALA A 291 -3.66 -13.26 14.04
C ALA A 291 -5.04 -12.70 14.41
N ASP A 292 -5.33 -11.43 14.12
CA ASP A 292 -6.65 -10.81 14.34
C ASP A 292 -7.77 -11.41 13.45
N GLU A 293 -7.42 -12.11 12.38
CA GLU A 293 -8.38 -12.94 11.63
C GLU A 293 -8.82 -14.22 12.37
N GLY A 294 -8.18 -14.56 13.49
CA GLY A 294 -8.50 -15.70 14.33
C GLY A 294 -8.09 -15.45 15.78
N LEU A 295 -8.89 -14.66 16.50
CA LEU A 295 -8.92 -14.47 17.96
C LEU A 295 -7.99 -15.38 18.78
N ALA A 296 -6.77 -14.92 19.08
CA ALA A 296 -6.03 -15.38 20.24
C ALA A 296 -6.30 -14.39 21.40
N PRO A 297 -6.94 -14.79 22.51
CA PRO A 297 -7.12 -13.92 23.65
C PRO A 297 -5.76 -13.65 24.30
N GLY A 298 -5.34 -12.38 24.36
CA GLY A 298 -4.18 -11.95 25.13
C GLY A 298 -3.07 -11.24 24.37
N SER A 299 -3.23 -10.85 23.09
CA SER A 299 -2.26 -9.97 22.44
C SER A 299 -2.33 -8.58 23.08
N THR A 300 -1.35 -8.25 23.88
CA THR A 300 -1.12 -6.89 24.36
C THR A 300 -0.67 -6.04 23.18
N ARG A 301 -1.61 -5.42 22.47
CA ARG A 301 -1.32 -4.26 21.63
C ARG A 301 -0.46 -3.32 22.45
N GLY A 302 0.68 -2.88 21.90
CA GLY A 302 1.71 -2.18 22.65
C GLY A 302 1.11 -1.10 23.56
N ARG A 303 1.39 -1.17 24.85
CA ARG A 303 0.79 -0.28 25.87
C ARG A 303 1.01 1.19 25.58
N ASP A 304 2.03 1.53 24.79
CA ASP A 304 2.52 2.89 24.64
C ASP A 304 2.16 3.54 23.29
N TYR A 305 1.98 2.79 22.23
CA TYR A 305 1.56 3.29 20.92
C TYR A 305 0.83 2.21 20.11
N LEU A 306 0.00 2.65 19.16
CA LEU A 306 -0.63 1.80 18.16
C LEU A 306 0.22 1.78 16.89
N MET A 307 0.51 0.61 16.32
CA MET A 307 1.05 0.50 14.97
C MET A 307 -0.06 0.02 14.03
N LYS A 308 -0.39 0.86 13.05
CA LYS A 308 -1.41 0.57 12.03
C LYS A 308 -0.74 0.39 10.67
N LEU A 309 -0.81 -0.82 10.12
CA LEU A 309 -0.32 -1.08 8.77
C LEU A 309 -1.41 -0.75 7.75
N LEU A 310 -1.10 0.11 6.77
CA LEU A 310 -2.00 0.42 5.65
C LEU A 310 -1.78 -0.53 4.45
N GLN A 311 -1.04 -1.61 4.65
CA GLN A 311 -0.84 -2.61 3.61
C GLN A 311 -1.94 -3.66 3.71
N LEU A 312 -2.72 -3.75 2.65
CA LEU A 312 -3.57 -4.91 2.43
C LEU A 312 -2.67 -6.08 2.02
N ASN A 313 -2.76 -7.19 2.75
CA ASN A 313 -2.05 -8.41 2.40
C ASN A 313 -2.60 -9.01 1.11
N SER A 314 -1.84 -9.87 0.44
CA SER A 314 -2.26 -10.52 -0.82
C SER A 314 -3.57 -11.32 -0.69
N GLN A 315 -3.96 -11.72 0.53
CA GLN A 315 -5.25 -12.35 0.82
C GLN A 315 -6.44 -11.36 0.73
N ASP A 316 -6.18 -10.05 0.80
CA ASP A 316 -7.19 -8.99 0.73
C ASP A 316 -7.56 -8.56 -0.69
N ALA A 317 -7.13 -9.29 -1.72
CA ALA A 317 -7.55 -9.01 -3.11
C ALA A 317 -9.08 -8.94 -3.27
N LYS A 318 -9.83 -9.68 -2.45
CA LYS A 318 -11.30 -9.63 -2.42
C LYS A 318 -11.81 -8.29 -1.89
N ARG A 319 -11.17 -7.74 -0.83
CA ARG A 319 -11.51 -6.44 -0.23
C ARG A 319 -11.08 -5.28 -1.12
N PHE A 320 -9.96 -5.42 -1.81
CA PHE A 320 -9.45 -4.39 -2.73
C PHE A 320 -10.28 -4.25 -4.01
N LYS A 321 -10.97 -5.30 -4.45
CA LYS A 321 -11.77 -5.29 -5.69
C LYS A 321 -12.85 -4.18 -5.73
N PRO A 322 -13.70 -4.00 -4.70
CA PRO A 322 -14.65 -2.89 -4.68
C PRO A 322 -13.96 -1.53 -4.61
N VAL A 323 -12.86 -1.39 -3.87
CA VAL A 323 -12.08 -0.16 -3.76
C VAL A 323 -11.50 0.25 -5.14
N ALA A 324 -10.87 -0.68 -5.83
CA ALA A 324 -10.30 -0.45 -7.17
C ALA A 324 -11.38 -0.04 -8.18
N LYS A 325 -12.57 -0.66 -8.11
CA LYS A 325 -13.71 -0.31 -8.97
C LYS A 325 -14.20 1.10 -8.68
N ASP A 326 -14.40 1.45 -7.41
CA ASP A 326 -14.87 2.78 -7.00
C ASP A 326 -13.88 3.86 -7.42
N ILE A 327 -12.57 3.66 -7.17
CA ILE A 327 -11.51 4.58 -7.62
C ILE A 327 -11.54 4.74 -9.14
N ALA A 328 -11.61 3.64 -9.90
CA ALA A 328 -11.66 3.71 -11.36
C ALA A 328 -12.85 4.55 -11.84
N ASN A 329 -14.03 4.35 -11.27
CA ASN A 329 -15.24 5.07 -11.66
C ASN A 329 -15.15 6.57 -11.33
N ARG A 330 -14.64 6.94 -10.15
CA ARG A 330 -14.44 8.34 -9.74
C ARG A 330 -13.44 9.06 -10.66
N TYR A 331 -12.34 8.39 -11.00
CA TYR A 331 -11.33 8.95 -11.90
C TYR A 331 -11.85 9.07 -13.35
N LEU A 332 -12.63 8.10 -13.85
CA LEU A 332 -13.24 8.17 -15.17
C LEU A 332 -14.26 9.30 -15.27
N ALA A 333 -15.04 9.55 -14.22
CA ALA A 333 -16.01 10.65 -14.17
C ALA A 333 -15.34 12.02 -14.37
N GLY A 334 -14.08 12.18 -13.99
CA GLY A 334 -13.26 13.37 -14.22
C GLY A 334 -12.75 13.53 -15.65
N ILE A 335 -13.02 12.59 -16.57
CA ILE A 335 -12.58 12.67 -17.98
C ILE A 335 -13.77 12.93 -18.90
N PRO A 336 -13.90 14.16 -19.48
CA PRO A 336 -15.07 14.55 -20.28
C PRO A 336 -15.36 13.63 -21.47
N GLU A 337 -14.32 13.04 -22.09
CA GLU A 337 -14.44 12.16 -23.26
C GLU A 337 -15.20 10.87 -22.93
N PHE A 338 -14.97 10.27 -21.76
CA PHE A 338 -15.71 9.11 -21.30
C PHE A 338 -17.16 9.44 -20.97
N SER A 339 -17.37 10.58 -20.28
CA SER A 339 -18.72 11.07 -19.96
C SER A 339 -19.56 11.34 -21.20
N ARG A 340 -19.00 11.96 -22.26
CA ARG A 340 -19.68 12.20 -23.54
C ARG A 340 -20.09 10.92 -24.27
N ARG A 341 -19.38 9.80 -24.05
CA ARG A 341 -19.68 8.50 -24.62
C ARG A 341 -20.45 7.57 -23.68
N GLY A 342 -20.87 8.07 -22.52
CA GLY A 342 -21.63 7.31 -21.53
C GLY A 342 -20.84 6.19 -20.83
N VAL A 343 -19.50 6.21 -20.90
CA VAL A 343 -18.63 5.23 -20.24
C VAL A 343 -18.41 5.64 -18.79
N LYS A 344 -19.05 4.91 -17.88
CA LYS A 344 -18.99 5.15 -16.42
C LYS A 344 -18.19 4.09 -15.66
N ASP A 345 -17.88 2.96 -16.28
CA ASP A 345 -17.17 1.83 -15.68
C ASP A 345 -16.04 1.39 -16.64
N LEU A 346 -14.86 1.14 -16.07
CA LEU A 346 -13.70 0.69 -16.82
C LEU A 346 -13.83 -0.78 -17.26
N ARG A 347 -14.55 -1.61 -16.51
CA ARG A 347 -14.68 -3.05 -16.78
C ARG A 347 -15.19 -3.39 -18.18
N PRO A 348 -16.31 -2.81 -18.68
CA PRO A 348 -16.80 -3.11 -20.02
C PRO A 348 -15.81 -2.76 -21.14
N THR A 349 -14.91 -1.82 -20.91
CA THR A 349 -13.90 -1.41 -21.91
C THR A 349 -12.72 -2.37 -21.99
N LEU A 350 -12.51 -3.20 -20.96
CA LEU A 350 -11.41 -4.15 -20.83
C LEU A 350 -11.83 -5.60 -21.04
N ASP A 351 -13.06 -5.97 -20.69
CA ASP A 351 -13.53 -7.36 -20.73
C ASP A 351 -14.11 -7.76 -22.11
N LEU A 352 -13.88 -6.95 -23.15
CA LEU A 352 -14.33 -7.20 -24.52
C LEU A 352 -13.46 -8.24 -25.21
N GLY A 353 -13.93 -9.45 -25.23
CA GLY A 353 -13.30 -10.54 -25.94
C GLY A 353 -12.33 -11.35 -25.08
N SER A 354 -11.91 -12.44 -25.65
CA SER A 354 -10.99 -13.39 -25.02
C SER A 354 -9.79 -13.62 -25.91
N ALA A 355 -8.60 -13.72 -25.31
CA ALA A 355 -7.43 -14.16 -26.03
C ALA A 355 -7.66 -15.59 -26.57
N ALA A 356 -7.30 -15.83 -27.81
CA ALA A 356 -7.28 -17.14 -28.45
C ALA A 356 -6.09 -17.18 -29.40
N LEU A 357 -5.57 -18.36 -29.67
CA LEU A 357 -4.53 -18.56 -30.68
C LEU A 357 -5.12 -18.34 -32.06
N ALA A 358 -4.29 -17.87 -33.00
CA ALA A 358 -4.63 -17.87 -34.41
C ALA A 358 -4.77 -19.32 -34.91
N GLU A 359 -5.56 -19.54 -35.97
CA GLU A 359 -5.88 -20.87 -36.47
C GLU A 359 -4.63 -21.71 -36.78
N GLY A 360 -3.60 -21.10 -37.38
CA GLY A 360 -2.32 -21.77 -37.63
C GLY A 360 -1.57 -22.19 -36.39
N GLN A 361 -1.57 -21.34 -35.33
CA GLN A 361 -0.95 -21.64 -34.06
C GLN A 361 -1.73 -22.73 -33.30
N LEU A 362 -3.06 -22.68 -33.35
CA LEU A 362 -3.92 -23.71 -32.76
C LEU A 362 -3.66 -25.08 -33.43
N LYS A 363 -3.54 -25.14 -34.73
CA LYS A 363 -3.21 -26.36 -35.48
C LYS A 363 -1.81 -26.89 -35.10
N GLN A 364 -0.82 -26.02 -34.99
CA GLN A 364 0.52 -26.37 -34.50
C GLN A 364 0.47 -27.00 -33.11
N LEU A 365 -0.30 -26.43 -32.18
CA LEU A 365 -0.49 -26.98 -30.85
C LEU A 365 -1.19 -28.34 -30.87
N GLN A 366 -2.22 -28.51 -31.72
CA GLN A 366 -2.92 -29.79 -31.92
C GLN A 366 -1.97 -30.88 -32.40
N GLU A 367 -1.15 -30.58 -33.41
CA GLU A 367 -0.15 -31.51 -33.95
C GLU A 367 0.90 -31.88 -32.89
N ALA A 368 1.36 -30.93 -32.10
CA ALA A 368 2.30 -31.19 -31.01
C ALA A 368 1.71 -32.11 -29.93
N VAL A 369 0.44 -31.91 -29.53
CA VAL A 369 -0.27 -32.78 -28.57
C VAL A 369 -0.47 -34.20 -29.14
N ALA A 370 -0.89 -34.31 -30.39
CA ALA A 370 -1.08 -35.59 -31.07
C ALA A 370 0.23 -36.36 -31.20
N LYS A 371 1.32 -35.67 -31.56
CA LYS A 371 2.66 -36.25 -31.63
C LYS A 371 3.13 -36.74 -30.25
N LEU A 372 2.95 -35.96 -29.19
CA LEU A 372 3.31 -36.34 -27.81
C LEU A 372 2.57 -37.62 -27.40
N ALA A 373 1.27 -37.72 -27.64
CA ALA A 373 0.48 -38.91 -27.32
C ALA A 373 0.98 -40.16 -28.06
N LYS A 374 1.30 -40.01 -29.37
CA LYS A 374 1.83 -41.08 -30.21
C LYS A 374 3.23 -41.52 -29.76
N ASP A 375 4.15 -40.57 -29.57
CA ASP A 375 5.54 -40.85 -29.18
C ASP A 375 5.63 -41.54 -27.80
N SER A 376 4.69 -41.20 -26.90
CA SER A 376 4.56 -41.83 -25.57
C SER A 376 3.77 -43.13 -25.57
N LYS A 377 3.26 -43.56 -26.73
CA LYS A 377 2.45 -44.80 -26.93
C LYS A 377 1.20 -44.86 -26.01
N PHE A 378 0.60 -43.72 -25.70
CA PHE A 378 -0.60 -43.65 -24.87
C PHE A 378 -1.81 -44.21 -25.64
N SER A 379 -2.65 -44.98 -24.91
CA SER A 379 -3.90 -45.49 -25.46
C SER A 379 -4.91 -44.32 -25.66
N GLN A 380 -5.79 -44.45 -26.66
CA GLN A 380 -6.82 -43.45 -26.91
C GLN A 380 -7.73 -43.28 -25.66
N SER A 381 -8.03 -44.39 -24.95
CA SER A 381 -8.82 -44.36 -23.71
C SER A 381 -8.17 -43.52 -22.60
N LEU A 382 -6.84 -43.57 -22.44
CA LEU A 382 -6.11 -42.71 -21.49
C LEU A 382 -6.18 -41.24 -21.92
N VAL A 383 -5.95 -40.93 -23.18
CA VAL A 383 -6.04 -39.55 -23.72
C VAL A 383 -7.43 -38.96 -23.48
N ASP A 384 -8.48 -39.76 -23.72
CA ASP A 384 -9.87 -39.34 -23.50
C ASP A 384 -10.20 -39.16 -22.00
N ALA A 385 -9.69 -40.02 -21.13
CA ALA A 385 -9.81 -39.89 -19.69
C ALA A 385 -9.12 -38.63 -19.16
N LEU A 386 -7.91 -38.31 -19.65
CA LEU A 386 -7.22 -37.07 -19.29
C LEU A 386 -7.94 -35.83 -19.81
N ARG A 387 -8.49 -35.90 -21.03
CA ARG A 387 -9.31 -34.82 -21.60
C ARG A 387 -10.59 -34.58 -20.80
N ALA A 388 -11.22 -35.61 -20.29
CA ALA A 388 -12.42 -35.49 -19.44
C ALA A 388 -12.18 -34.77 -18.10
N ARG A 389 -10.92 -34.71 -17.63
CA ARG A 389 -10.53 -33.92 -16.44
C ARG A 389 -10.48 -32.41 -16.70
N ILE A 390 -10.50 -31.97 -17.95
CA ILE A 390 -10.44 -30.56 -18.33
C ILE A 390 -11.88 -30.02 -18.41
N PRO A 391 -12.18 -28.85 -17.81
CA PRO A 391 -13.54 -28.31 -17.84
C PRO A 391 -14.01 -28.04 -19.27
N GLY A 392 -15.24 -28.40 -19.57
CA GLY A 392 -15.87 -28.12 -20.87
C GLY A 392 -16.02 -26.61 -21.17
N THR A 393 -15.86 -25.76 -20.17
CA THR A 393 -15.83 -24.29 -20.32
C THR A 393 -14.48 -23.73 -20.76
N ALA A 394 -13.41 -24.56 -20.78
CA ALA A 394 -12.09 -24.15 -21.23
C ALA A 394 -12.09 -23.87 -22.74
N LYS A 395 -11.33 -22.87 -23.18
CA LYS A 395 -11.16 -22.58 -24.60
C LYS A 395 -10.35 -23.68 -25.27
N PRO A 396 -10.51 -23.88 -26.58
CA PRO A 396 -9.82 -24.95 -27.29
C PRO A 396 -8.29 -24.95 -27.13
N ASP A 397 -7.66 -23.78 -27.18
CA ASP A 397 -6.23 -23.60 -26.98
C ASP A 397 -5.80 -23.88 -25.52
N GLU A 398 -6.56 -23.41 -24.54
CA GLU A 398 -6.33 -23.67 -23.11
C GLU A 398 -6.50 -25.15 -22.76
N ALA A 399 -7.53 -25.79 -23.34
CA ALA A 399 -7.78 -27.21 -23.16
C ALA A 399 -6.66 -28.07 -23.74
N LEU A 400 -6.13 -27.72 -24.91
CA LEU A 400 -5.00 -28.43 -25.53
C LEU A 400 -3.71 -28.25 -24.72
N ALA A 401 -3.44 -27.03 -24.23
CA ALA A 401 -2.27 -26.79 -23.38
C ALA A 401 -2.36 -27.59 -22.06
N ALA A 402 -3.54 -27.61 -21.43
CA ALA A 402 -3.79 -28.40 -20.23
C ALA A 402 -3.63 -29.91 -20.49
N LEU A 403 -4.15 -30.40 -21.61
CA LEU A 403 -3.97 -31.80 -22.02
C LEU A 403 -2.49 -32.13 -22.24
N ARG A 404 -1.72 -31.24 -22.87
CA ARG A 404 -0.26 -31.41 -23.05
C ARG A 404 0.46 -31.57 -21.70
N ILE A 405 0.11 -30.76 -20.70
CA ILE A 405 0.66 -30.86 -19.36
C ILE A 405 0.32 -32.23 -18.74
N LEU A 406 -0.94 -32.67 -18.81
CA LEU A 406 -1.37 -33.96 -18.29
C LEU A 406 -0.63 -35.14 -18.94
N LEU A 407 -0.50 -35.13 -20.27
CA LEU A 407 0.25 -36.16 -21.00
C LEU A 407 1.74 -36.22 -20.58
N ASN A 408 2.38 -35.06 -20.39
CA ASN A 408 3.76 -35.02 -19.91
C ASN A 408 3.89 -35.53 -18.47
N ARG A 409 2.89 -35.32 -17.61
CA ARG A 409 2.86 -35.90 -16.25
C ARG A 409 2.78 -37.43 -16.29
N GLU A 410 1.87 -37.96 -17.11
CA GLU A 410 1.77 -39.41 -17.28
C GLU A 410 3.07 -40.02 -17.83
N ARG A 411 3.68 -39.36 -18.83
CA ARG A 411 4.98 -39.76 -19.34
C ARG A 411 6.07 -39.81 -18.27
N SER A 412 6.04 -38.88 -17.31
CA SER A 412 7.01 -38.85 -16.20
C SER A 412 6.71 -39.86 -15.10
N ARG A 413 5.46 -40.36 -14.99
CA ARG A 413 5.05 -41.38 -14.01
C ARG A 413 5.38 -42.79 -14.46
N THR A 414 5.29 -43.07 -15.74
CA THR A 414 5.51 -44.42 -16.29
C THR A 414 6.85 -45.08 -15.86
N PRO A 415 8.00 -44.37 -15.84
CA PRO A 415 9.25 -44.97 -15.37
C PRO A 415 9.29 -45.29 -13.86
N GLN A 416 8.43 -44.66 -13.05
CA GLN A 416 8.35 -44.90 -11.59
C GLN A 416 7.45 -46.10 -11.25
N LEU A 417 6.53 -46.45 -12.12
CA LEU A 417 5.59 -47.55 -11.95
C LEU A 417 6.24 -48.91 -12.07
N ASP A 418 7.34 -49.02 -12.82
CA ASP A 418 8.11 -50.29 -12.96
C ASP A 418 8.87 -50.67 -11.68
N LEU A 419 8.91 -49.80 -10.66
CA LEU A 419 9.66 -49.98 -9.42
C LEU A 419 8.78 -50.17 -8.16
N LEU A 420 7.45 -50.07 -8.25
CA LEU A 420 6.53 -50.17 -7.10
C LEU A 420 5.40 -51.20 -7.37
N PRO A 421 4.93 -51.94 -6.33
CA PRO A 421 3.80 -52.86 -6.46
C PRO A 421 2.52 -52.10 -6.86
N GLN A 422 1.74 -52.69 -7.76
CA GLN A 422 0.54 -52.07 -8.38
C GLN A 422 -0.60 -51.70 -7.42
N ASP A 423 -0.59 -52.16 -6.18
CA ASP A 423 -1.70 -51.94 -5.21
C ASP A 423 -1.65 -50.62 -4.44
N SER A 424 -0.57 -49.81 -4.57
CA SER A 424 -0.43 -48.54 -3.83
C SER A 424 -0.81 -47.28 -4.65
N LEU A 425 -1.40 -47.42 -5.82
CA LEU A 425 -1.55 -46.34 -6.80
C LEU A 425 -2.96 -45.75 -6.91
N LEU A 426 -3.90 -46.17 -6.07
CA LEU A 426 -5.30 -45.78 -6.17
C LEU A 426 -5.77 -44.68 -5.18
N GLU A 427 -4.91 -44.19 -4.31
CA GLU A 427 -5.27 -43.11 -3.40
C GLU A 427 -4.43 -41.83 -3.62
N ASP A 428 -4.80 -41.05 -4.66
CA ASP A 428 -4.52 -39.61 -4.60
C ASP A 428 -5.48 -39.02 -3.54
N PRO A 429 -4.98 -38.26 -2.54
CA PRO A 429 -5.88 -37.57 -1.62
C PRO A 429 -6.79 -36.64 -2.42
N VAL A 430 -8.09 -36.75 -2.19
CA VAL A 430 -9.15 -35.92 -2.74
C VAL A 430 -8.88 -34.45 -2.32
N THR A 431 -7.95 -33.80 -3.00
CA THR A 431 -7.81 -32.36 -2.96
C THR A 431 -8.87 -31.78 -3.91
N ASP A 432 -9.58 -30.77 -3.42
CA ASP A 432 -10.67 -30.07 -4.07
C ASP A 432 -10.49 -29.96 -5.61
N ASP A 433 -11.14 -30.84 -6.36
CA ASP A 433 -11.00 -31.03 -7.81
C ASP A 433 -11.09 -29.72 -8.60
N ARG A 434 -11.84 -28.74 -8.11
CA ARG A 434 -12.01 -27.43 -8.78
C ARG A 434 -10.77 -26.56 -8.73
N ARG A 435 -9.98 -26.59 -7.63
CA ARG A 435 -8.73 -25.82 -7.51
C ARG A 435 -7.63 -26.42 -8.39
N VAL A 436 -7.51 -27.72 -8.39
CA VAL A 436 -6.52 -28.43 -9.22
C VAL A 436 -6.74 -28.16 -10.69
N VAL A 437 -8.00 -28.08 -11.10
CA VAL A 437 -8.38 -27.83 -12.50
C VAL A 437 -8.13 -26.38 -12.90
N ALA A 438 -8.46 -25.39 -12.05
CA ALA A 438 -8.19 -23.98 -12.32
C ALA A 438 -6.69 -23.71 -12.48
N SER A 439 -5.87 -24.31 -11.60
CA SER A 439 -4.42 -24.14 -11.65
C SER A 439 -3.78 -24.77 -12.89
N LEU A 440 -4.31 -25.89 -13.36
CA LEU A 440 -3.87 -26.54 -14.59
C LEU A 440 -4.10 -25.64 -15.82
N LEU A 441 -5.26 -24.96 -15.88
CA LEU A 441 -5.56 -24.03 -16.97
C LEU A 441 -4.66 -22.79 -16.94
N ASP A 442 -4.37 -22.24 -15.75
CA ASP A 442 -3.45 -21.11 -15.62
C ASP A 442 -2.01 -21.48 -15.99
N GLY A 443 -1.54 -22.67 -15.59
CA GLY A 443 -0.27 -23.22 -16.07
C GLY A 443 -0.22 -23.36 -17.61
N GLY A 444 -1.30 -23.86 -18.21
CA GLY A 444 -1.45 -23.93 -19.66
C GLY A 444 -1.39 -22.57 -20.34
N ARG A 445 -2.08 -21.55 -19.77
CA ARG A 445 -2.06 -20.17 -20.29
C ARG A 445 -0.67 -19.55 -20.25
N LEU A 446 0.14 -19.84 -19.22
CA LEU A 446 1.52 -19.36 -19.11
C LEU A 446 2.42 -20.01 -20.16
N GLN A 447 2.25 -21.32 -20.43
CA GLN A 447 2.95 -21.98 -21.55
C GLN A 447 2.55 -21.39 -22.91
N LEU A 448 1.26 -21.07 -23.11
CA LEU A 448 0.80 -20.42 -24.35
C LEU A 448 1.32 -18.98 -24.49
N LEU A 449 1.50 -18.26 -23.39
CA LEU A 449 2.16 -16.95 -23.40
C LEU A 449 3.59 -17.07 -23.89
N ASP A 450 4.35 -18.04 -23.35
CA ASP A 450 5.76 -18.22 -23.67
C ASP A 450 5.99 -18.69 -25.11
N GLU A 451 5.19 -19.65 -25.56
CA GLU A 451 5.40 -20.32 -26.86
C GLU A 451 4.78 -19.56 -28.04
N PHE A 452 3.64 -18.90 -27.82
CA PHE A 452 2.83 -18.30 -28.89
C PHE A 452 2.55 -16.80 -28.71
N ASP A 453 3.12 -16.15 -27.70
CA ASP A 453 2.83 -14.75 -27.33
C ASP A 453 1.32 -14.50 -27.11
N ARG A 454 0.62 -15.51 -26.55
CA ARG A 454 -0.80 -15.42 -26.23
C ARG A 454 -1.01 -14.51 -25.04
N PRO A 455 -1.82 -13.44 -25.16
CA PRO A 455 -2.05 -12.52 -24.06
C PRO A 455 -2.55 -13.21 -22.79
N TYR A 456 -1.95 -12.86 -21.63
CA TYR A 456 -2.29 -13.40 -20.32
C TYR A 456 -2.77 -12.32 -19.34
N TYR A 457 -2.12 -11.13 -19.34
CA TYR A 457 -2.48 -10.02 -18.47
C TYR A 457 -3.49 -9.10 -19.15
N TYR A 458 -4.79 -9.37 -18.98
CA TYR A 458 -5.89 -8.56 -19.53
C TYR A 458 -7.16 -8.73 -18.69
N GLY A 459 -8.10 -7.80 -18.83
CA GLY A 459 -9.35 -7.73 -18.09
C GLY A 459 -9.20 -7.10 -16.70
N MET A 460 -10.30 -6.64 -16.16
CA MET A 460 -10.33 -5.89 -14.90
C MET A 460 -9.79 -6.71 -13.72
N ASP A 461 -10.03 -8.01 -13.67
CA ASP A 461 -9.58 -8.85 -12.55
C ASP A 461 -8.05 -9.03 -12.56
N LYS A 462 -7.41 -9.13 -13.74
CA LYS A 462 -5.94 -9.17 -13.84
C LYS A 462 -5.32 -7.79 -13.55
N LEU A 463 -5.96 -6.69 -13.93
CA LEU A 463 -5.52 -5.34 -13.56
C LEU A 463 -5.53 -5.13 -12.04
N ILE A 464 -6.59 -5.59 -11.36
CA ILE A 464 -6.70 -5.54 -9.90
C ILE A 464 -5.60 -6.40 -9.24
N ALA A 465 -5.40 -7.63 -9.72
CA ALA A 465 -4.34 -8.50 -9.22
C ALA A 465 -2.94 -7.89 -9.45
N ALA A 466 -2.71 -7.27 -10.61
CA ALA A 466 -1.46 -6.59 -10.96
C ALA A 466 -1.13 -5.40 -10.04
N SER A 467 -2.13 -4.80 -9.40
CA SER A 467 -1.93 -3.69 -8.48
C SER A 467 -1.38 -4.11 -7.10
N ASN A 468 -1.39 -5.40 -6.77
CA ASN A 468 -0.95 -5.93 -5.48
C ASN A 468 -1.60 -5.20 -4.28
N ALA A 469 -2.90 -4.89 -4.40
CA ALA A 469 -3.70 -4.12 -3.46
C ALA A 469 -3.12 -2.73 -3.09
N ASN A 470 -2.29 -2.15 -3.96
CA ASN A 470 -1.76 -0.80 -3.82
C ASN A 470 -2.51 0.17 -4.72
N ILE A 471 -3.06 1.23 -4.13
CA ILE A 471 -3.91 2.21 -4.81
C ILE A 471 -3.14 2.95 -5.91
N GLU A 472 -1.94 3.43 -5.64
CA GLU A 472 -1.12 4.15 -6.64
C GLU A 472 -0.72 3.23 -7.79
N GLN A 473 -0.33 1.99 -7.48
CA GLN A 473 0.00 1.01 -8.51
C GLN A 473 -1.22 0.69 -9.39
N PHE A 474 -2.41 0.57 -8.79
CA PHE A 474 -3.66 0.42 -9.54
C PHE A 474 -3.92 1.62 -10.45
N ILE A 475 -3.83 2.84 -9.92
CA ILE A 475 -4.04 4.07 -10.68
C ILE A 475 -3.03 4.17 -11.84
N ARG A 476 -1.77 3.86 -11.60
CA ARG A 476 -0.70 3.90 -12.61
C ARG A 476 -0.93 2.90 -13.74
N LEU A 477 -1.27 1.65 -13.42
CA LEU A 477 -1.57 0.61 -14.39
C LEU A 477 -2.86 0.91 -15.17
N ALA A 478 -3.92 1.34 -14.47
CA ALA A 478 -5.17 1.78 -15.10
C ALA A 478 -4.93 2.99 -16.02
N GLY A 479 -4.08 3.93 -15.60
CA GLY A 479 -3.69 5.10 -16.38
C GLY A 479 -3.08 4.77 -17.73
N ALA A 480 -2.22 3.75 -17.78
CA ALA A 480 -1.66 3.27 -19.04
C ALA A 480 -2.74 2.71 -20.00
N LEU A 481 -3.74 2.00 -19.45
CA LEU A 481 -4.86 1.51 -20.25
C LEU A 481 -5.81 2.64 -20.69
N VAL A 482 -6.06 3.60 -19.81
CA VAL A 482 -6.90 4.78 -20.10
C VAL A 482 -6.27 5.64 -21.20
N ASP A 483 -4.96 5.80 -21.25
CA ASP A 483 -4.28 6.50 -22.36
C ASP A 483 -4.53 5.83 -23.71
N GLU A 484 -4.42 4.52 -23.74
CA GLU A 484 -4.71 3.76 -24.97
C GLU A 484 -6.18 3.90 -25.39
N LEU A 485 -7.12 3.89 -24.43
CA LEU A 485 -8.54 4.14 -24.68
C LEU A 485 -8.75 5.56 -25.22
N LEU A 486 -8.17 6.59 -24.58
CA LEU A 486 -8.25 7.98 -25.05
C LEU A 486 -7.69 8.16 -26.46
N ALA A 487 -6.52 7.55 -26.75
CA ALA A 487 -5.93 7.60 -28.08
C ALA A 487 -6.84 6.95 -29.16
N ARG A 488 -7.57 5.88 -28.81
CA ARG A 488 -8.57 5.27 -29.71
C ARG A 488 -9.79 6.17 -29.92
N MET A 489 -10.29 6.77 -28.82
CA MET A 489 -11.46 7.65 -28.86
C MET A 489 -11.20 8.91 -29.69
N ILE A 490 -10.00 9.50 -29.59
CA ILE A 490 -9.57 10.63 -30.42
C ILE A 490 -9.58 10.26 -31.91
N ARG A 491 -9.20 9.02 -32.23
CA ARG A 491 -9.22 8.50 -33.62
C ARG A 491 -10.62 8.03 -34.05
N GLY A 492 -11.68 8.35 -33.31
CA GLY A 492 -13.06 7.97 -33.64
C GLY A 492 -13.40 6.51 -33.44
N ARG A 493 -12.53 5.72 -32.78
CA ARG A 493 -12.74 4.29 -32.55
C ARG A 493 -13.55 4.04 -31.27
N SER A 494 -14.07 2.82 -31.13
CA SER A 494 -14.75 2.35 -29.92
C SER A 494 -13.81 2.39 -28.70
N PRO A 495 -14.31 2.75 -27.49
CA PRO A 495 -13.53 2.78 -26.25
C PRO A 495 -13.37 1.38 -25.64
N ASP A 496 -12.70 0.50 -26.38
CA ASP A 496 -12.42 -0.88 -26.01
C ASP A 496 -10.96 -1.23 -26.26
N LEU A 497 -10.37 -2.08 -25.45
CA LEU A 497 -9.02 -2.59 -25.65
C LEU A 497 -9.03 -4.10 -25.85
N THR A 498 -8.37 -4.54 -26.90
CA THR A 498 -8.15 -5.96 -27.14
C THR A 498 -7.24 -6.55 -26.05
N PRO A 499 -7.35 -7.86 -25.73
CA PRO A 499 -6.45 -8.54 -24.80
C PRO A 499 -4.97 -8.30 -25.09
N ARG A 500 -4.59 -8.23 -26.36
CA ARG A 500 -3.19 -8.00 -26.79
C ARG A 500 -2.70 -6.61 -26.42
N ASN A 501 -3.52 -5.58 -26.63
CA ASN A 501 -3.14 -4.21 -26.30
C ASN A 501 -3.05 -4.02 -24.78
N GLN A 502 -3.99 -4.60 -24.02
CA GLN A 502 -3.95 -4.58 -22.56
C GLN A 502 -2.70 -5.26 -22.01
N HIS A 503 -2.41 -6.49 -22.48
CA HIS A 503 -1.24 -7.24 -22.09
C HIS A 503 0.05 -6.44 -22.34
N LYS A 504 0.20 -5.90 -23.55
CA LYS A 504 1.37 -5.08 -23.92
C LYS A 504 1.51 -3.85 -23.02
N ALA A 505 0.42 -3.12 -22.79
CA ALA A 505 0.43 -1.91 -21.95
C ALA A 505 0.84 -2.25 -20.50
N LEU A 506 0.27 -3.31 -19.92
CA LEU A 506 0.59 -3.73 -18.55
C LEU A 506 2.04 -4.22 -18.42
N VAL A 507 2.55 -5.01 -19.35
CA VAL A 507 3.95 -5.46 -19.36
C VAL A 507 4.90 -4.28 -19.52
N THR A 508 4.61 -3.35 -20.44
CA THR A 508 5.42 -2.14 -20.63
C THR A 508 5.46 -1.30 -19.36
N GLN A 509 4.29 -1.06 -18.74
CA GLN A 509 4.20 -0.25 -17.51
C GLN A 509 4.89 -0.92 -16.32
N ALA A 510 4.79 -2.26 -16.19
CA ALA A 510 5.47 -3.01 -15.15
C ALA A 510 6.99 -2.90 -15.27
N ASN A 511 7.53 -3.14 -16.46
CA ASN A 511 8.96 -3.02 -16.73
C ASN A 511 9.48 -1.60 -16.51
N GLN A 512 8.71 -0.58 -16.94
CA GLN A 512 9.08 0.82 -16.70
C GLN A 512 9.13 1.13 -15.20
N THR A 513 8.12 0.71 -14.43
CA THR A 513 8.09 0.94 -12.99
C THR A 513 9.26 0.28 -12.27
N ILE A 514 9.66 -0.94 -12.66
CA ILE A 514 10.82 -1.64 -12.07
C ILE A 514 12.13 -0.91 -12.42
N ARG A 515 12.25 -0.38 -13.62
CA ARG A 515 13.44 0.41 -14.05
C ARG A 515 13.56 1.74 -13.28
N ASP A 516 12.42 2.35 -13.00
CA ASP A 516 12.32 3.64 -12.31
C ASP A 516 12.43 3.52 -10.77
N TRP A 517 12.69 2.34 -10.22
CA TRP A 517 12.94 2.20 -8.79
C TRP A 517 14.18 3.00 -8.37
N ASP A 518 14.01 3.86 -7.37
CA ASP A 518 15.01 4.82 -6.86
C ASP A 518 15.24 4.73 -5.33
N PHE A 519 14.60 3.78 -4.66
CA PHE A 519 14.73 3.58 -3.23
C PHE A 519 16.08 2.95 -2.83
N PRO A 520 16.52 3.04 -1.57
CA PRO A 520 17.76 2.43 -1.11
C PRO A 520 17.84 0.94 -1.47
N TYR A 521 18.99 0.48 -1.91
CA TYR A 521 19.23 -0.90 -2.38
C TYR A 521 18.43 -1.33 -3.61
N HIS A 522 17.77 -0.41 -4.35
CA HIS A 522 16.94 -0.77 -5.52
C HIS A 522 17.63 -1.65 -6.54
N THR A 523 18.94 -1.45 -6.77
CA THR A 523 19.73 -2.26 -7.72
C THR A 523 19.80 -3.72 -7.24
N ALA A 524 20.16 -3.94 -5.97
CA ALA A 524 20.23 -5.29 -5.39
C ALA A 524 18.84 -5.94 -5.31
N VAL A 525 17.79 -5.15 -4.99
CA VAL A 525 16.40 -5.65 -5.00
C VAL A 525 15.98 -6.06 -6.42
N ARG A 526 16.33 -5.26 -7.43
CA ARG A 526 16.02 -5.59 -8.83
C ARG A 526 16.71 -6.89 -9.25
N GLU A 527 18.00 -7.03 -8.96
CA GLU A 527 18.75 -8.25 -9.24
C GLU A 527 18.15 -9.47 -8.55
N LEU A 528 17.78 -9.34 -7.26
CA LEU A 528 17.15 -10.42 -6.51
C LEU A 528 15.84 -10.87 -7.15
N VAL A 529 14.93 -9.95 -7.48
CA VAL A 529 13.63 -10.30 -8.07
C VAL A 529 13.76 -10.84 -9.49
N GLU A 530 14.74 -10.38 -10.28
CA GLU A 530 15.06 -10.93 -11.61
C GLU A 530 15.56 -12.36 -11.51
N ASN A 531 16.47 -12.65 -10.57
CA ASN A 531 16.99 -14.01 -10.35
C ASN A 531 15.92 -14.97 -9.84
N ILE A 532 15.07 -14.54 -8.88
CA ILE A 532 13.92 -15.32 -8.42
C ILE A 532 12.94 -15.54 -9.59
N GLY A 533 12.62 -14.47 -10.35
CA GLY A 533 11.69 -14.51 -11.47
C GLY A 533 12.12 -15.50 -12.55
N ARG A 534 13.39 -15.46 -12.93
CA ARG A 534 13.96 -16.39 -13.90
C ARG A 534 13.83 -17.86 -13.46
N ARG A 535 14.21 -18.18 -12.22
CA ARG A 535 14.08 -19.55 -11.67
C ARG A 535 12.62 -20.00 -11.60
N CYS A 536 11.71 -19.10 -11.18
CA CYS A 536 10.27 -19.37 -11.16
C CYS A 536 9.72 -19.63 -12.57
N ARG A 537 10.16 -18.87 -13.59
CA ARG A 537 9.77 -19.07 -14.98
C ARG A 537 10.27 -20.41 -15.51
N GLU A 538 11.53 -20.73 -15.34
CA GLU A 538 12.12 -22.03 -15.70
C GLU A 538 11.30 -23.19 -15.12
N ARG A 539 10.95 -23.09 -13.82
CA ARG A 539 10.15 -24.12 -13.14
C ARG A 539 8.72 -24.21 -13.66
N THR A 540 8.08 -23.06 -13.96
CA THR A 540 6.71 -22.98 -14.45
C THR A 540 6.57 -23.53 -15.87
N LEU A 541 7.60 -23.35 -16.71
CA LEU A 541 7.61 -23.75 -18.12
C LEU A 541 8.05 -25.21 -18.33
N LEU A 542 8.36 -25.95 -17.28
CA LEU A 542 8.61 -27.39 -17.43
C LEU A 542 7.42 -28.08 -18.09
N PRO A 543 7.65 -29.03 -19.02
CA PRO A 543 6.58 -29.69 -19.77
C PRO A 543 5.52 -30.36 -18.90
N ASN A 544 5.92 -30.89 -17.74
CA ASN A 544 5.05 -31.51 -16.75
C ASN A 544 4.56 -30.55 -15.66
N ALA A 545 4.66 -29.24 -15.83
CA ALA A 545 4.37 -28.14 -14.88
C ALA A 545 3.81 -28.55 -13.52
N PRO A 546 4.14 -27.88 -12.39
CA PRO A 546 3.63 -28.22 -11.06
C PRO A 546 2.09 -28.18 -11.03
N LEU A 547 1.48 -28.89 -10.07
CA LEU A 547 0.00 -28.96 -9.89
C LEU A 547 -0.64 -27.60 -9.59
N ASN A 548 0.14 -26.59 -9.20
CA ASN A 548 -0.30 -25.22 -8.91
C ASN A 548 -0.10 -24.32 -10.11
N ASP A 549 -0.66 -23.11 -10.05
CA ASP A 549 -0.70 -22.05 -11.12
C ASP A 549 0.68 -21.62 -11.66
N GLY A 550 1.74 -22.35 -11.43
CA GLY A 550 3.13 -22.00 -11.68
C GLY A 550 3.84 -21.56 -10.41
N ALA A 551 5.16 -21.41 -10.47
CA ALA A 551 5.95 -20.93 -9.35
C ALA A 551 6.09 -19.40 -9.42
N ASN A 552 5.92 -18.70 -8.31
CA ASN A 552 6.18 -17.27 -8.18
C ASN A 552 6.85 -16.92 -6.85
N ALA A 553 7.39 -17.89 -6.14
CA ALA A 553 8.07 -17.71 -4.86
C ALA A 553 9.28 -18.63 -4.69
N ILE A 554 10.19 -18.25 -3.79
CA ILE A 554 11.20 -19.13 -3.19
C ILE A 554 10.84 -19.34 -1.72
N GLY A 555 10.81 -20.60 -1.28
CA GLY A 555 10.66 -20.95 0.12
C GLY A 555 12.02 -21.19 0.76
N VAL A 556 12.28 -20.53 1.88
CA VAL A 556 13.46 -20.75 2.74
C VAL A 556 12.96 -21.32 4.07
N PRO A 557 13.64 -22.27 4.72
CA PRO A 557 13.25 -22.72 6.04
C PRO A 557 13.07 -21.57 7.02
N GLN A 558 11.96 -21.55 7.78
CA GLN A 558 11.62 -20.43 8.66
C GLN A 558 12.76 -20.09 9.64
N GLU A 559 13.38 -21.11 10.24
CA GLU A 559 14.48 -20.95 11.20
C GLU A 559 15.73 -20.28 10.60
N GLU A 560 16.01 -20.50 9.30
CA GLU A 560 17.11 -19.84 8.61
C GLU A 560 16.78 -18.36 8.35
N MET A 561 15.55 -18.08 7.94
CA MET A 561 15.08 -16.72 7.65
C MET A 561 15.04 -15.85 8.91
N ASP A 562 14.58 -16.39 10.04
CA ASP A 562 14.55 -15.67 11.32
C ASP A 562 15.95 -15.20 11.74
N LYS A 563 16.98 -16.04 11.58
CA LYS A 563 18.37 -15.68 11.88
C LYS A 563 18.91 -14.52 11.04
N VAL A 564 18.43 -14.36 9.81
CA VAL A 564 18.87 -13.27 8.93
C VAL A 564 18.16 -11.97 9.27
N LEU A 565 16.86 -12.04 9.47
CA LEU A 565 16.05 -10.86 9.75
C LEU A 565 16.40 -10.23 11.11
N ASP A 566 17.00 -11.00 12.03
CA ASP A 566 17.52 -10.51 13.31
C ASP A 566 18.93 -9.92 13.21
N ARG A 567 19.55 -9.96 12.02
CA ARG A 567 20.90 -9.42 11.79
C ARG A 567 20.87 -8.17 10.91
N SER A 568 21.79 -7.25 11.16
CA SER A 568 21.96 -6.02 10.34
C SER A 568 22.74 -6.25 9.04
N GLY A 569 22.79 -7.49 8.52
CA GLY A 569 23.53 -7.84 7.32
C GLY A 569 22.97 -7.23 6.02
N ARG A 570 23.76 -7.29 4.93
CA ARG A 570 23.36 -6.76 3.61
C ARG A 570 22.04 -7.41 3.12
N LEU A 571 21.95 -8.75 3.20
CA LEU A 571 20.74 -9.46 2.77
C LEU A 571 19.50 -9.02 3.55
N ALA A 572 19.60 -8.86 4.88
CA ALA A 572 18.49 -8.39 5.72
C ALA A 572 17.98 -7.02 5.26
N ARG A 573 18.90 -6.09 4.95
CA ARG A 573 18.55 -4.77 4.42
C ARG A 573 17.89 -4.84 3.04
N VAL A 574 18.46 -5.61 2.12
CA VAL A 574 17.88 -5.81 0.78
C VAL A 574 16.46 -6.38 0.87
N LEU A 575 16.26 -7.42 1.70
CA LEU A 575 14.93 -8.02 1.92
C LEU A 575 13.96 -7.02 2.55
N HIS A 576 14.42 -6.24 3.54
CA HIS A 576 13.60 -5.22 4.18
C HIS A 576 13.06 -4.20 3.16
N PHE A 577 13.92 -3.66 2.28
CA PHE A 577 13.49 -2.76 1.21
C PHE A 577 12.63 -3.48 0.15
N ALA A 578 12.94 -4.73 -0.19
CA ALA A 578 12.12 -5.51 -1.11
C ALA A 578 10.67 -5.68 -0.59
N PHE A 579 10.51 -5.91 0.72
CA PHE A 579 9.17 -5.98 1.36
C PHE A 579 8.52 -4.60 1.46
N ALA A 580 9.28 -3.59 1.90
CA ALA A 580 8.79 -2.21 2.05
C ALA A 580 8.21 -1.64 0.75
N TYR A 581 8.79 -2.01 -0.39
CA TYR A 581 8.37 -1.53 -1.73
C TYR A 581 7.59 -2.58 -2.53
N LYS A 582 7.16 -3.67 -1.90
CA LYS A 582 6.37 -4.76 -2.53
C LYS A 582 7.02 -5.36 -3.78
N ALA A 583 8.33 -5.27 -3.88
CA ALA A 583 9.09 -6.06 -4.85
C ALA A 583 9.00 -7.55 -4.53
N LEU A 584 9.02 -7.87 -3.22
CA LEU A 584 8.70 -9.17 -2.65
C LEU A 584 7.56 -9.05 -1.63
N VAL A 585 6.81 -10.11 -1.43
CA VAL A 585 5.81 -10.29 -0.37
C VAL A 585 6.35 -11.33 0.61
N PHE A 586 6.39 -10.96 1.88
CA PHE A 586 6.84 -11.83 2.96
C PHE A 586 5.67 -12.71 3.44
N VAL A 587 5.82 -14.03 3.36
CA VAL A 587 4.81 -15.01 3.84
C VAL A 587 5.46 -15.93 4.85
N PRO A 588 5.42 -15.58 6.15
CA PRO A 588 5.98 -16.41 7.22
C PRO A 588 5.09 -17.61 7.53
N GLN A 589 5.65 -18.59 8.22
CA GLN A 589 4.94 -19.72 8.82
C GLN A 589 4.12 -20.56 7.82
N TYR A 590 4.56 -20.63 6.56
CA TYR A 590 3.90 -21.42 5.54
C TYR A 590 4.19 -22.91 5.73
N ARG A 591 3.16 -23.69 6.07
CA ARG A 591 3.29 -25.12 6.31
C ARG A 591 3.12 -25.91 5.01
N CYS A 592 4.16 -26.67 4.64
CA CYS A 592 4.12 -27.55 3.47
C CYS A 592 5.06 -28.75 3.69
N LYS A 593 4.61 -29.98 3.36
CA LYS A 593 5.37 -31.23 3.46
C LYS A 593 6.04 -31.44 4.84
N ASN A 594 5.31 -31.25 5.92
CA ASN A 594 5.77 -31.36 7.32
C ASN A 594 6.93 -30.42 7.70
N ARG A 595 7.14 -29.34 6.93
CA ARG A 595 8.12 -28.29 7.22
C ARG A 595 7.43 -26.92 7.26
N VAL A 596 8.05 -26.02 8.00
CA VAL A 596 7.63 -24.61 8.07
C VAL A 596 8.59 -23.79 7.23
N TRP A 597 8.02 -23.08 6.25
CA TRP A 597 8.73 -22.26 5.29
C TRP A 597 8.44 -20.78 5.50
N CYS A 598 9.38 -19.95 5.17
CA CYS A 598 9.17 -18.55 4.87
C CYS A 598 9.19 -18.39 3.35
N LEU A 599 8.09 -17.91 2.75
CA LEU A 599 8.06 -17.68 1.31
C LEU A 599 8.45 -16.23 1.00
N LEU A 600 9.37 -16.08 0.07
CA LEU A 600 9.70 -14.85 -0.64
C LEU A 600 8.91 -14.86 -1.95
N GLU A 601 7.65 -14.39 -1.90
CA GLU A 601 6.77 -14.35 -3.05
C GLU A 601 7.06 -13.09 -3.88
N LEU A 602 7.16 -13.20 -5.20
CA LEU A 602 7.36 -12.06 -6.08
C LEU A 602 6.15 -11.13 -6.02
N GLY A 603 6.39 -9.83 -5.95
CA GLY A 603 5.36 -8.82 -6.13
C GLY A 603 4.74 -8.88 -7.53
N ALA A 604 3.58 -8.28 -7.70
CA ALA A 604 2.84 -8.40 -8.97
C ALA A 604 3.61 -7.83 -10.18
N LEU A 605 4.33 -6.71 -10.03
CA LEU A 605 5.12 -6.15 -11.14
C LEU A 605 6.26 -7.07 -11.58
N PRO A 606 7.11 -7.63 -10.69
CA PRO A 606 8.06 -8.66 -11.04
C PRO A 606 7.44 -9.91 -11.69
N CYS A 607 6.24 -10.33 -11.22
CA CYS A 607 5.53 -11.43 -11.87
C CYS A 607 5.17 -11.11 -13.32
N ILE A 608 4.64 -9.91 -13.59
CA ILE A 608 4.30 -9.46 -14.95
C ILE A 608 5.54 -9.39 -15.83
N ALA A 609 6.64 -8.82 -15.33
CA ALA A 609 7.89 -8.67 -16.06
C ALA A 609 8.50 -10.02 -16.47
N ASN A 610 8.28 -11.07 -15.67
CA ASN A 610 8.81 -12.41 -15.90
C ASN A 610 7.79 -13.38 -16.53
N GLY A 611 6.58 -12.94 -16.89
CA GLY A 611 5.54 -13.80 -17.47
C GLY A 611 5.02 -14.88 -16.51
N LEU A 612 4.84 -14.53 -15.22
CA LEU A 612 4.42 -15.44 -14.17
C LEU A 612 2.97 -15.19 -13.73
N THR A 613 2.43 -16.14 -12.95
CA THR A 613 1.08 -15.98 -12.37
C THR A 613 1.03 -14.82 -11.36
N LEU A 614 -0.14 -14.15 -11.30
CA LEU A 614 -0.44 -13.13 -10.29
C LEU A 614 -1.16 -13.71 -9.05
N SER A 615 -1.56 -14.97 -9.13
CA SER A 615 -2.14 -15.70 -8.01
C SER A 615 -1.02 -16.34 -7.19
N ARG A 616 -1.24 -16.62 -5.91
CA ARG A 616 -0.29 -17.42 -5.14
C ARG A 616 -0.18 -18.81 -5.76
N GLY A 617 0.95 -19.04 -6.42
CA GLY A 617 1.31 -20.31 -7.06
C GLY A 617 2.08 -21.24 -6.13
N GLY A 618 2.85 -22.15 -6.75
CA GLY A 618 3.85 -22.95 -6.06
C GLY A 618 5.10 -22.14 -5.71
N PHE A 619 5.97 -22.73 -4.92
CA PHE A 619 7.28 -22.16 -4.60
C PHE A 619 8.41 -23.13 -4.95
N ILE A 620 9.60 -22.59 -5.14
CA ILE A 620 10.84 -23.35 -5.30
C ILE A 620 11.47 -23.50 -3.93
N GLU A 621 11.76 -24.73 -3.52
CA GLU A 621 12.50 -24.96 -2.28
C GLU A 621 13.93 -24.44 -2.43
N GLY A 622 14.37 -23.59 -1.52
CA GLY A 622 15.67 -22.94 -1.51
C GLY A 622 16.28 -22.94 -0.12
N THR A 623 17.51 -22.45 -0.06
CA THR A 623 18.25 -22.21 1.17
C THR A 623 18.60 -20.74 1.28
N LEU A 624 18.93 -20.29 2.48
CA LEU A 624 19.38 -18.91 2.70
C LEU A 624 20.61 -18.57 1.86
N SER A 625 21.62 -19.44 1.84
CA SER A 625 22.83 -19.26 1.02
C SER A 625 22.52 -19.19 -0.48
N GLY A 626 21.49 -19.93 -0.91
CA GLY A 626 20.98 -19.86 -2.28
C GLY A 626 20.34 -18.50 -2.61
N VAL A 627 19.69 -17.84 -1.66
CA VAL A 627 19.16 -16.48 -1.83
C VAL A 627 20.29 -15.45 -1.78
N GLU A 628 21.26 -15.60 -0.89
CA GLU A 628 22.46 -14.74 -0.84
C GLU A 628 23.23 -14.76 -2.16
N SER A 629 23.42 -15.94 -2.74
CA SER A 629 24.13 -16.08 -4.03
C SER A 629 23.40 -15.46 -5.24
N MET A 630 22.18 -14.99 -5.07
CA MET A 630 21.43 -14.25 -6.10
C MET A 630 21.75 -12.74 -6.09
N LEU A 631 22.47 -12.27 -5.10
CA LEU A 631 22.97 -10.90 -5.01
C LEU A 631 24.41 -10.87 -5.50
N SER A 632 24.74 -9.94 -6.40
CA SER A 632 26.13 -9.63 -6.75
C SER A 632 26.86 -9.05 -5.54
N ASP A 633 28.18 -9.20 -5.48
CA ASP A 633 29.02 -8.68 -4.40
C ASP A 633 29.00 -7.14 -4.26
#